data_7d42efae1358a9bcd334147771858f60
#
_entry.id   7d42efae1358a9bcd334147771858f60
#
_cell.length_a   1.000
_cell.length_b   1.000
_cell.length_c   1.000
_cell.angle_alpha   90.00
_cell.angle_beta   90.00
_cell.angle_gamma   90.00
#
_symmetry.space_group_name_H-M   'P 1'
#
loop_
_entity.id
_entity.type
_entity.pdbx_description
1 polymer ?
#
loop_
_entity_poly.entity_id
_entity_poly.type
_entity_poly.pdbx_seq_one_letter_code
_entity_poly.pdbx_strand_id
1 'polypeptide(L)'
;PSVSQSQAQSFVNGKAEIIIAIATPSAVAAATAAEGEIPVVYCAITDGSVMSNYENVTGSSDVPDFEKQLQLVTAFMGKMDLKIGVLFSTDESSSPFQIANLKKAAEAYQGMEILDSAVSDITTIDTKVNELIASGAECFINILDNTVVGKLESNILPITNEKKIPVFGSEIEQVKVGCAASASIEYLDVGRAAGKAAAEILSGKKASDIPVATVTEPHNY
;
A
#
# COMPACT_ATOMS: atom_id res chain seq x y z
N PRO A 1 9.91 -23.56 -2.37
CA PRO A 1 9.88 -22.23 -2.97
C PRO A 1 8.44 -21.77 -3.19
N SER A 2 8.17 -20.49 -2.96
CA SER A 2 6.87 -19.90 -3.30
C SER A 2 6.64 -19.93 -4.82
N VAL A 3 5.39 -19.75 -5.26
CA VAL A 3 5.06 -19.66 -6.69
C VAL A 3 5.89 -18.55 -7.35
N SER A 4 6.02 -17.40 -6.70
CA SER A 4 6.80 -16.26 -7.20
C SER A 4 8.29 -16.61 -7.39
N GLN A 5 8.89 -17.36 -6.46
CA GLN A 5 10.29 -17.81 -6.58
C GLN A 5 10.48 -18.77 -7.76
N SER A 6 9.54 -19.71 -7.95
CA SER A 6 9.60 -20.66 -9.07
C SER A 6 9.45 -19.95 -10.41
N GLN A 7 8.55 -18.96 -10.49
CA GLN A 7 8.36 -18.16 -11.70
C GLN A 7 9.59 -17.28 -12.01
N ALA A 8 10.13 -16.60 -10.99
CA ALA A 8 11.34 -15.78 -11.13
C ALA A 8 12.52 -16.62 -11.67
N GLN A 9 12.74 -17.80 -11.09
CA GLN A 9 13.78 -18.72 -11.57
C GLN A 9 13.54 -19.19 -13.02
N SER A 10 12.28 -19.35 -13.42
CA SER A 10 11.93 -19.68 -14.80
C SER A 10 12.31 -18.58 -15.78
N PHE A 11 12.12 -17.30 -15.42
CA PHE A 11 12.56 -16.18 -16.27
C PHE A 11 14.09 -16.11 -16.38
N VAL A 12 14.81 -16.34 -15.29
CA VAL A 12 16.29 -16.40 -15.29
C VAL A 12 16.77 -17.54 -16.20
N ASN A 13 16.23 -18.74 -16.05
CA ASN A 13 16.60 -19.89 -16.86
C ASN A 13 16.25 -19.66 -18.35
N GLY A 14 15.16 -18.92 -18.63
CA GLY A 14 14.75 -18.51 -19.96
C GLY A 14 15.55 -17.36 -20.55
N LYS A 15 16.55 -16.82 -19.82
CA LYS A 15 17.38 -15.68 -20.22
C LYS A 15 16.56 -14.45 -20.58
N ALA A 16 15.61 -14.08 -19.74
CA ALA A 16 14.86 -12.86 -19.90
C ALA A 16 15.80 -11.65 -19.91
N GLU A 17 15.58 -10.70 -20.81
CA GLU A 17 16.38 -9.46 -20.86
C GLU A 17 16.06 -8.50 -19.72
N ILE A 18 14.85 -8.61 -19.16
CA ILE A 18 14.34 -7.81 -18.05
C ILE A 18 13.22 -8.59 -17.35
N ILE A 19 13.07 -8.40 -16.05
CA ILE A 19 11.93 -8.95 -15.29
C ILE A 19 11.12 -7.80 -14.73
N ILE A 20 9.82 -7.76 -15.03
CA ILE A 20 8.86 -6.83 -14.42
C ILE A 20 8.10 -7.58 -13.33
N ALA A 21 8.17 -7.09 -12.10
CA ALA A 21 7.58 -7.72 -10.93
C ALA A 21 6.58 -6.79 -10.23
N ILE A 22 5.36 -7.25 -10.02
CA ILE A 22 4.28 -6.47 -9.39
C ILE A 22 4.15 -6.89 -7.94
N ALA A 23 4.11 -5.91 -7.04
CA ALA A 23 4.05 -6.04 -5.58
C ALA A 23 5.32 -6.63 -4.95
N THR A 24 5.48 -6.39 -3.64
CA THR A 24 6.70 -6.69 -2.88
C THR A 24 7.15 -8.16 -2.95
N PRO A 25 6.27 -9.17 -2.75
CA PRO A 25 6.72 -10.57 -2.75
C PRO A 25 7.30 -11.01 -4.11
N SER A 26 6.71 -10.53 -5.21
CA SER A 26 7.18 -10.84 -6.56
C SER A 26 8.50 -10.14 -6.89
N ALA A 27 8.63 -8.88 -6.46
CA ALA A 27 9.84 -8.09 -6.69
C ALA A 27 11.05 -8.66 -5.92
N VAL A 28 10.87 -9.02 -4.65
CA VAL A 28 11.89 -9.67 -3.84
C VAL A 28 12.30 -11.02 -4.45
N ALA A 29 11.32 -11.83 -4.89
CA ALA A 29 11.60 -13.10 -5.53
C ALA A 29 12.38 -12.92 -6.86
N ALA A 30 12.01 -11.94 -7.68
CA ALA A 30 12.66 -11.63 -8.94
C ALA A 30 14.10 -11.13 -8.71
N ALA A 31 14.30 -10.17 -7.81
CA ALA A 31 15.62 -9.62 -7.50
C ALA A 31 16.56 -10.67 -6.89
N THR A 32 16.03 -11.55 -6.02
CA THR A 32 16.78 -12.66 -5.44
C THR A 32 17.21 -13.66 -6.52
N ALA A 33 16.31 -14.02 -7.45
CA ALA A 33 16.65 -14.98 -8.50
C ALA A 33 17.59 -14.38 -9.56
N ALA A 34 17.46 -13.09 -9.84
CA ALA A 34 18.27 -12.40 -10.86
C ALA A 34 19.72 -12.15 -10.42
N GLU A 35 20.01 -12.13 -9.11
CA GLU A 35 21.36 -11.92 -8.53
C GLU A 35 22.12 -10.74 -9.13
N GLY A 36 21.41 -9.68 -9.55
CA GLY A 36 21.97 -8.51 -10.23
C GLY A 36 22.30 -8.68 -11.72
N GLU A 37 22.24 -9.90 -12.25
CA GLU A 37 22.59 -10.19 -13.65
C GLU A 37 21.48 -9.72 -14.63
N ILE A 38 20.23 -9.87 -14.24
CA ILE A 38 19.07 -9.44 -15.04
C ILE A 38 18.44 -8.22 -14.36
N PRO A 39 18.20 -7.12 -15.10
CA PRO A 39 17.50 -5.96 -14.55
C PRO A 39 16.10 -6.32 -14.06
N VAL A 40 15.73 -5.86 -12.86
CA VAL A 40 14.40 -6.01 -12.32
C VAL A 40 13.72 -4.67 -12.18
N VAL A 41 12.57 -4.52 -12.81
CA VAL A 41 11.70 -3.35 -12.65
C VAL A 41 10.52 -3.76 -11.81
N TYR A 42 10.43 -3.21 -10.61
CA TYR A 42 9.28 -3.45 -9.76
C TYR A 42 8.16 -2.42 -9.99
N CYS A 43 6.94 -2.80 -9.70
CA CYS A 43 5.76 -1.97 -9.80
C CYS A 43 4.92 -2.12 -8.55
N ALA A 44 4.43 -1.01 -8.00
CA ALA A 44 3.57 -0.99 -6.83
C ALA A 44 4.23 -1.63 -5.59
N ILE A 45 5.35 -1.06 -5.15
CA ILE A 45 5.96 -1.38 -3.86
C ILE A 45 5.73 -0.20 -2.92
N THR A 46 5.00 -0.45 -1.82
CA THR A 46 4.67 0.59 -0.83
C THR A 46 5.87 0.96 0.04
N ASP A 47 6.64 -0.03 0.50
CA ASP A 47 7.91 0.21 1.21
C ASP A 47 9.10 -0.12 0.31
N GLY A 48 9.65 0.90 -0.34
CA GLY A 48 10.80 0.74 -1.24
C GLY A 48 12.10 0.31 -0.53
N SER A 49 12.18 0.44 0.79
CA SER A 49 13.39 0.07 1.55
C SER A 49 13.71 -1.43 1.45
N VAL A 50 12.70 -2.26 1.22
CA VAL A 50 12.87 -3.71 1.03
C VAL A 50 13.71 -4.06 -0.19
N MET A 51 13.83 -3.13 -1.15
CA MET A 51 14.64 -3.32 -2.37
C MET A 51 16.06 -2.75 -2.25
N SER A 52 16.39 -2.06 -1.16
CA SER A 52 17.66 -1.33 -1.00
C SER A 52 18.91 -2.21 -1.02
N ASN A 53 18.78 -3.49 -0.70
CA ASN A 53 19.89 -4.45 -0.68
C ASN A 53 20.08 -5.21 -2.00
N TYR A 54 19.25 -4.94 -3.01
CA TYR A 54 19.35 -5.60 -4.30
C TYR A 54 20.01 -4.69 -5.33
N GLU A 55 20.89 -5.27 -6.13
CA GLU A 55 21.53 -4.59 -7.25
C GLU A 55 20.68 -4.69 -8.51
N ASN A 56 20.92 -3.77 -9.45
CA ASN A 56 20.28 -3.76 -10.77
C ASN A 56 18.74 -3.76 -10.71
N VAL A 57 18.19 -3.00 -9.76
CA VAL A 57 16.74 -2.86 -9.55
C VAL A 57 16.32 -1.40 -9.64
N THR A 58 15.14 -1.15 -10.17
CA THR A 58 14.42 0.14 -10.13
C THR A 58 12.92 -0.12 -10.27
N GLY A 59 12.10 0.93 -10.32
CA GLY A 59 10.66 0.73 -10.51
C GLY A 59 9.80 1.90 -10.07
N SER A 60 8.58 1.58 -9.67
CA SER A 60 7.60 2.55 -9.18
C SER A 60 7.01 2.14 -7.84
N SER A 61 6.72 3.16 -7.02
CA SER A 61 6.16 3.03 -5.69
C SER A 61 4.71 3.50 -5.66
N ASP A 62 3.90 2.89 -4.80
CA ASP A 62 2.50 3.21 -4.53
C ASP A 62 2.27 3.73 -3.10
N VAL A 63 3.26 4.41 -2.51
CA VAL A 63 3.13 4.99 -1.16
C VAL A 63 1.94 5.94 -1.11
N PRO A 64 0.94 5.70 -0.22
CA PRO A 64 -0.17 6.62 -0.05
C PRO A 64 0.30 8.00 0.44
N ASP A 65 -0.30 9.07 -0.08
CA ASP A 65 -0.11 10.42 0.45
C ASP A 65 -1.03 10.62 1.67
N PHE A 66 -0.54 10.23 2.85
CA PHE A 66 -1.31 10.32 4.08
C PHE A 66 -1.65 11.76 4.49
N GLU A 67 -0.87 12.76 4.07
CA GLU A 67 -1.22 14.17 4.32
C GLU A 67 -2.49 14.55 3.57
N LYS A 68 -2.58 14.23 2.28
CA LYS A 68 -3.78 14.46 1.48
C LYS A 68 -4.96 13.59 1.92
N GLN A 69 -4.69 12.35 2.34
CA GLN A 69 -5.73 11.50 2.88
C GLN A 69 -6.34 12.08 4.17
N LEU A 70 -5.52 12.58 5.10
CA LEU A 70 -6.01 13.24 6.31
C LEU A 70 -6.71 14.57 6.02
N GLN A 71 -6.27 15.33 5.01
CA GLN A 71 -6.99 16.52 4.53
C GLN A 71 -8.39 16.15 4.03
N LEU A 72 -8.52 15.09 3.24
CA LEU A 72 -9.81 14.59 2.79
C LEU A 72 -10.70 14.16 3.96
N VAL A 73 -10.14 13.36 4.89
CA VAL A 73 -10.85 12.88 6.08
C VAL A 73 -11.36 14.03 6.93
N THR A 74 -10.51 15.00 7.25
CA THR A 74 -10.88 16.17 8.07
C THR A 74 -11.91 17.07 7.38
N ALA A 75 -11.83 17.25 6.07
CA ALA A 75 -12.80 17.98 5.28
C ALA A 75 -14.17 17.29 5.28
N PHE A 76 -14.20 15.95 5.14
CA PHE A 76 -15.42 15.15 5.18
C PHE A 76 -16.08 15.16 6.58
N MET A 77 -15.26 14.98 7.63
CA MET A 77 -15.72 14.94 9.01
C MET A 77 -16.05 16.32 9.60
N GLY A 78 -15.58 17.40 8.98
CA GLY A 78 -15.81 18.78 9.43
C GLY A 78 -15.06 19.16 10.71
N LYS A 79 -14.04 18.39 11.12
CA LYS A 79 -13.21 18.65 12.29
C LYS A 79 -11.81 18.04 12.16
N MET A 80 -10.87 18.49 12.98
CA MET A 80 -9.46 18.08 12.93
C MET A 80 -9.04 17.14 14.08
N ASP A 81 -9.70 17.24 15.24
CA ASP A 81 -9.41 16.49 16.47
C ASP A 81 -10.07 15.11 16.46
N LEU A 82 -9.73 14.30 15.48
CA LEU A 82 -10.34 12.99 15.22
C LEU A 82 -9.60 11.85 15.89
N LYS A 83 -10.33 10.86 16.38
CA LYS A 83 -9.81 9.53 16.66
C LYS A 83 -10.07 8.62 15.47
N ILE A 84 -9.01 8.19 14.81
CA ILE A 84 -9.06 7.44 13.56
C ILE A 84 -8.63 6.00 13.82
N GLY A 85 -9.53 5.04 13.61
CA GLY A 85 -9.24 3.61 13.70
C GLY A 85 -8.49 3.11 12.47
N VAL A 86 -7.48 2.27 12.66
CA VAL A 86 -6.74 1.61 11.58
C VAL A 86 -6.46 0.17 11.95
N LEU A 87 -6.80 -0.75 11.05
CA LEU A 87 -6.45 -2.15 11.16
C LEU A 87 -5.29 -2.47 10.23
N PHE A 88 -4.40 -3.35 10.66
CA PHE A 88 -3.32 -3.84 9.82
C PHE A 88 -2.97 -5.30 10.16
N SER A 89 -2.59 -6.08 9.16
CA SER A 89 -2.14 -7.45 9.34
C SER A 89 -0.67 -7.51 9.76
N THR A 90 -0.33 -8.41 10.67
CA THR A 90 1.06 -8.70 11.01
C THR A 90 1.82 -9.42 9.89
N ASP A 91 1.09 -9.99 8.92
CA ASP A 91 1.66 -10.74 7.80
C ASP A 91 2.00 -9.84 6.59
N GLU A 92 1.52 -8.58 6.60
CA GLU A 92 1.82 -7.59 5.55
C GLU A 92 3.03 -6.74 5.94
N SER A 93 4.15 -6.98 5.27
CA SER A 93 5.44 -6.34 5.59
C SER A 93 5.44 -4.82 5.42
N SER A 94 4.59 -4.26 4.55
CA SER A 94 4.48 -2.81 4.32
C SER A 94 3.59 -2.09 5.34
N SER A 95 2.77 -2.80 6.11
CA SER A 95 1.79 -2.19 7.01
C SER A 95 2.41 -1.38 8.15
N PRO A 96 3.50 -1.83 8.82
CA PRO A 96 4.18 -1.01 9.82
C PRO A 96 4.71 0.31 9.26
N PHE A 97 5.24 0.32 8.04
CA PHE A 97 5.70 1.52 7.35
C PHE A 97 4.54 2.48 7.08
N GLN A 98 3.40 1.98 6.60
CA GLN A 98 2.22 2.79 6.36
C GLN A 98 1.67 3.40 7.65
N ILE A 99 1.57 2.62 8.74
CA ILE A 99 1.12 3.10 10.06
C ILE A 99 2.05 4.20 10.60
N ALA A 100 3.37 4.03 10.48
CA ALA A 100 4.32 5.03 10.92
C ALA A 100 4.16 6.36 10.15
N ASN A 101 3.99 6.29 8.83
CA ASN A 101 3.78 7.48 7.99
C ASN A 101 2.42 8.15 8.26
N LEU A 102 1.36 7.37 8.47
CA LEU A 102 0.06 7.92 8.85
C LEU A 102 0.12 8.64 10.20
N LYS A 103 0.75 8.03 11.22
CA LYS A 103 0.96 8.67 12.53
C LYS A 103 1.77 9.96 12.40
N LYS A 104 2.84 9.95 11.60
CA LYS A 104 3.65 11.13 11.33
C LYS A 104 2.83 12.24 10.64
N ALA A 105 2.01 11.93 9.67
CA ALA A 105 1.12 12.91 9.04
C ALA A 105 0.09 13.47 10.02
N ALA A 106 -0.41 12.65 10.95
CA ALA A 106 -1.36 13.07 11.98
C ALA A 106 -0.78 14.09 12.99
N GLU A 107 0.55 14.13 13.17
CA GLU A 107 1.22 15.12 14.05
C GLU A 107 0.94 16.57 13.65
N ALA A 108 0.60 16.83 12.38
CA ALA A 108 0.22 18.15 11.89
C ALA A 108 -1.16 18.63 12.40
N TYR A 109 -1.96 17.72 12.99
CA TYR A 109 -3.33 18.00 13.44
C TYR A 109 -3.43 17.92 14.95
N GLN A 110 -3.69 19.06 15.59
CA GLN A 110 -3.81 19.13 17.06
C GLN A 110 -5.02 18.29 17.53
N GLY A 111 -4.76 17.33 18.42
CA GLY A 111 -5.78 16.47 19.01
C GLY A 111 -6.17 15.26 18.16
N MET A 112 -5.59 15.08 16.97
CA MET A 112 -5.80 13.87 16.17
C MET A 112 -5.06 12.68 16.81
N GLU A 113 -5.72 11.53 16.87
CA GLU A 113 -5.18 10.28 17.40
C GLU A 113 -5.39 9.14 16.43
N ILE A 114 -4.34 8.41 16.12
CA ILE A 114 -4.41 7.18 15.31
C ILE A 114 -4.46 5.99 16.26
N LEU A 115 -5.63 5.33 16.29
CA LEU A 115 -5.89 4.12 17.06
C LEU A 115 -5.62 2.91 16.15
N ASP A 116 -4.42 2.38 16.20
CA ASP A 116 -4.04 1.24 15.38
C ASP A 116 -4.21 -0.09 16.11
N SER A 117 -4.64 -1.12 15.39
CA SER A 117 -4.80 -2.49 15.93
C SER A 117 -4.24 -3.52 14.95
N ALA A 118 -3.29 -4.30 15.46
CA ALA A 118 -2.71 -5.41 14.71
C ALA A 118 -3.64 -6.62 14.69
N VAL A 119 -3.77 -7.22 13.52
CA VAL A 119 -4.55 -8.44 13.27
C VAL A 119 -3.57 -9.55 12.90
N SER A 120 -3.32 -10.46 13.83
CA SER A 120 -2.50 -11.67 13.61
C SER A 120 -3.34 -12.89 13.18
N ASP A 121 -4.63 -12.87 13.48
CA ASP A 121 -5.62 -13.85 13.04
C ASP A 121 -6.80 -13.12 12.42
N ILE A 122 -6.98 -13.29 11.13
CA ILE A 122 -8.01 -12.60 10.35
C ILE A 122 -9.44 -12.92 10.83
N THR A 123 -9.65 -14.03 11.52
CA THR A 123 -10.95 -14.39 12.10
C THR A 123 -11.35 -13.47 13.25
N THR A 124 -10.40 -12.72 13.82
CA THR A 124 -10.64 -11.78 14.92
C THR A 124 -10.97 -10.36 14.45
N ILE A 125 -11.03 -10.11 13.15
CA ILE A 125 -11.16 -8.74 12.60
C ILE A 125 -12.41 -8.01 13.11
N ASP A 126 -13.54 -8.70 13.23
CA ASP A 126 -14.79 -8.14 13.76
C ASP A 126 -14.63 -7.65 15.21
N THR A 127 -13.92 -8.43 16.02
CA THR A 127 -13.60 -8.07 17.40
C THR A 127 -12.71 -6.83 17.42
N LYS A 128 -11.68 -6.77 16.57
CA LYS A 128 -10.75 -5.64 16.48
C LYS A 128 -11.42 -4.35 16.02
N VAL A 129 -12.34 -4.42 15.05
CA VAL A 129 -13.18 -3.27 14.67
C VAL A 129 -13.97 -2.74 15.86
N ASN A 130 -14.66 -3.64 16.58
CA ASN A 130 -15.47 -3.25 17.74
C ASN A 130 -14.63 -2.71 18.90
N GLU A 131 -13.42 -3.24 19.15
CA GLU A 131 -12.48 -2.72 20.15
C GLU A 131 -12.06 -1.28 19.80
N LEU A 132 -11.73 -0.97 18.54
CA LEU A 132 -11.39 0.37 18.11
C LEU A 132 -12.57 1.35 18.26
N ILE A 133 -13.78 0.91 17.91
CA ILE A 133 -14.99 1.70 18.11
C ILE A 133 -15.23 1.98 19.61
N ALA A 134 -15.08 0.98 20.47
CA ALA A 134 -15.19 1.13 21.93
C ALA A 134 -14.10 2.07 22.50
N SER A 135 -12.93 2.15 21.86
CA SER A 135 -11.85 3.09 22.19
C SER A 135 -12.12 4.51 21.69
N GLY A 136 -13.23 4.73 20.99
CA GLY A 136 -13.68 6.04 20.54
C GLY A 136 -13.30 6.38 19.10
N ALA A 137 -12.98 5.41 18.25
CA ALA A 137 -12.78 5.67 16.84
C ALA A 137 -14.03 6.29 16.20
N GLU A 138 -13.90 7.44 15.56
CA GLU A 138 -14.97 8.22 14.95
C GLU A 138 -15.07 7.99 13.44
N CYS A 139 -13.97 7.52 12.84
CA CYS A 139 -13.87 7.04 11.47
C CYS A 139 -12.74 6.04 11.37
N PHE A 140 -12.61 5.36 10.24
CA PHE A 140 -11.52 4.45 9.94
C PHE A 140 -10.77 4.88 8.68
N ILE A 141 -9.48 4.64 8.65
CA ILE A 141 -8.67 4.63 7.41
C ILE A 141 -8.27 3.18 7.13
N ASN A 142 -8.63 2.69 5.95
CA ASN A 142 -8.22 1.39 5.47
C ASN A 142 -6.98 1.57 4.59
N ILE A 143 -5.83 1.11 5.07
CA ILE A 143 -4.54 1.20 4.39
C ILE A 143 -4.40 0.15 3.27
N LEU A 144 -3.30 0.19 2.51
CA LEU A 144 -2.96 -0.82 1.50
C LEU A 144 -2.40 -2.08 2.19
N ASP A 145 -3.31 -2.86 2.79
CA ASP A 145 -3.05 -4.14 3.45
C ASP A 145 -3.98 -5.18 2.84
N ASN A 146 -3.44 -6.07 2.02
CA ASN A 146 -4.25 -7.03 1.25
C ASN A 146 -5.10 -7.95 2.12
N THR A 147 -4.60 -8.31 3.30
CA THR A 147 -5.31 -9.17 4.25
C THR A 147 -6.53 -8.46 4.83
N VAL A 148 -6.38 -7.20 5.26
CA VAL A 148 -7.45 -6.38 5.80
C VAL A 148 -8.43 -5.95 4.69
N VAL A 149 -7.92 -5.54 3.53
CA VAL A 149 -8.74 -5.20 2.33
C VAL A 149 -9.64 -6.37 1.94
N GLY A 150 -9.14 -7.61 1.99
CA GLY A 150 -9.94 -8.82 1.73
C GLY A 150 -11.12 -9.03 2.68
N LYS A 151 -11.19 -8.29 3.79
CA LYS A 151 -12.27 -8.32 4.79
C LYS A 151 -13.08 -7.03 4.85
N LEU A 152 -12.74 -6.05 4.02
CA LEU A 152 -13.39 -4.74 4.03
C LEU A 152 -14.89 -4.85 3.81
N GLU A 153 -15.31 -5.46 2.70
CA GLU A 153 -16.72 -5.59 2.31
C GLU A 153 -17.52 -6.53 3.22
N SER A 154 -16.90 -7.67 3.58
CA SER A 154 -17.62 -8.73 4.32
C SER A 154 -17.71 -8.52 5.83
N ASN A 155 -16.75 -7.81 6.42
CA ASN A 155 -16.61 -7.72 7.88
C ASN A 155 -16.57 -6.26 8.37
N ILE A 156 -15.68 -5.41 7.85
CA ILE A 156 -15.45 -4.06 8.38
C ILE A 156 -16.64 -3.15 8.08
N LEU A 157 -17.01 -3.02 6.81
CA LEU A 157 -18.09 -2.13 6.38
C LEU A 157 -19.46 -2.46 6.99
N PRO A 158 -19.89 -3.72 7.13
CA PRO A 158 -21.15 -4.02 7.80
C PRO A 158 -21.20 -3.50 9.25
N ILE A 159 -20.12 -3.67 10.03
CA ILE A 159 -20.05 -3.22 11.42
C ILE A 159 -20.03 -1.70 11.51
N THR A 160 -19.19 -1.05 10.71
CA THR A 160 -19.02 0.41 10.73
C THR A 160 -20.26 1.14 10.21
N ASN A 161 -20.92 0.61 9.16
CA ASN A 161 -22.16 1.15 8.62
C ASN A 161 -23.32 1.07 9.60
N GLU A 162 -23.48 -0.05 10.32
CA GLU A 162 -24.49 -0.18 11.40
C GLU A 162 -24.32 0.91 12.44
N LYS A 163 -23.08 1.25 12.77
CA LYS A 163 -22.73 2.28 13.76
C LYS A 163 -22.60 3.68 13.17
N LYS A 164 -22.81 3.86 11.87
CA LYS A 164 -22.70 5.12 11.13
C LYS A 164 -21.30 5.75 11.26
N ILE A 165 -20.26 4.92 11.26
CA ILE A 165 -18.85 5.33 11.33
C ILE A 165 -18.29 5.19 9.92
N PRO A 166 -17.85 6.29 9.25
CA PRO A 166 -17.32 6.20 7.90
C PRO A 166 -15.95 5.53 7.87
N VAL A 167 -15.71 4.78 6.78
CA VAL A 167 -14.41 4.20 6.44
C VAL A 167 -13.86 4.92 5.22
N PHE A 168 -12.64 5.40 5.29
CA PHE A 168 -11.93 6.01 4.17
C PHE A 168 -10.94 5.02 3.57
N GLY A 169 -10.95 4.90 2.25
CA GLY A 169 -10.08 3.98 1.53
C GLY A 169 -8.73 4.61 1.17
N SER A 170 -7.80 3.78 0.74
CA SER A 170 -6.49 4.20 0.21
C SER A 170 -6.37 3.98 -1.30
N GLU A 171 -7.43 3.45 -1.95
CA GLU A 171 -7.50 3.28 -3.40
C GLU A 171 -8.97 3.20 -3.86
N ILE A 172 -9.20 3.39 -5.16
CA ILE A 172 -10.55 3.55 -5.75
C ILE A 172 -11.45 2.33 -5.57
N GLU A 173 -10.90 1.10 -5.61
CA GLU A 173 -11.71 -0.11 -5.49
C GLU A 173 -12.34 -0.22 -4.09
N GLN A 174 -11.66 0.31 -3.06
CA GLN A 174 -12.23 0.37 -1.71
C GLN A 174 -13.43 1.32 -1.63
N VAL A 175 -13.44 2.40 -2.40
CA VAL A 175 -14.62 3.28 -2.52
C VAL A 175 -15.75 2.58 -3.25
N LYS A 176 -15.46 1.83 -4.31
CA LYS A 176 -16.48 1.07 -5.06
C LYS A 176 -17.18 0.00 -4.20
N VAL A 177 -16.51 -0.57 -3.21
CA VAL A 177 -17.11 -1.54 -2.29
C VAL A 177 -17.76 -0.91 -1.07
N GLY A 178 -17.66 0.41 -0.87
CA GLY A 178 -18.44 1.12 0.13
C GLY A 178 -17.68 2.03 1.10
N CYS A 179 -16.39 2.29 0.89
CA CYS A 179 -15.71 3.36 1.61
C CYS A 179 -16.30 4.72 1.25
N ALA A 180 -16.29 5.65 2.19
CA ALA A 180 -16.93 6.97 2.05
C ALA A 180 -16.21 7.84 1.02
N ALA A 181 -14.89 7.77 0.98
CA ALA A 181 -14.03 8.51 0.04
C ALA A 181 -12.60 7.93 0.08
N SER A 182 -11.76 8.34 -0.86
CA SER A 182 -10.34 8.01 -0.93
C SER A 182 -9.54 9.13 -1.57
N ALA A 183 -8.37 9.45 -1.03
CA ALA A 183 -7.32 10.19 -1.71
C ALA A 183 -6.25 9.18 -2.14
N SER A 184 -6.34 8.70 -3.37
CA SER A 184 -5.57 7.57 -3.87
C SER A 184 -4.83 7.88 -5.16
N ILE A 185 -3.75 7.16 -5.39
CA ILE A 185 -3.04 7.18 -6.66
C ILE A 185 -3.71 6.24 -7.66
N GLU A 186 -3.53 6.53 -8.94
CA GLU A 186 -3.98 5.65 -10.01
C GLU A 186 -2.94 4.57 -10.30
N TYR A 187 -3.30 3.30 -10.14
CA TYR A 187 -2.40 2.18 -10.45
C TYR A 187 -1.97 2.14 -11.92
N LEU A 188 -2.78 2.73 -12.82
CA LEU A 188 -2.39 2.89 -14.21
C LEU A 188 -1.14 3.78 -14.35
N ASP A 189 -1.03 4.83 -13.56
CA ASP A 189 0.12 5.74 -13.58
C ASP A 189 1.35 5.11 -12.92
N VAL A 190 1.14 4.33 -11.85
CA VAL A 190 2.20 3.49 -11.25
C VAL A 190 2.75 2.49 -12.28
N GLY A 191 1.86 1.82 -13.03
CA GLY A 191 2.23 0.90 -14.10
C GLY A 191 2.95 1.59 -15.27
N ARG A 192 2.49 2.78 -15.68
CA ARG A 192 3.16 3.59 -16.73
C ARG A 192 4.56 4.00 -16.31
N ALA A 193 4.76 4.38 -15.05
CA ALA A 193 6.08 4.75 -14.53
C ALA A 193 7.05 3.56 -14.56
N ALA A 194 6.61 2.38 -14.13
CA ALA A 194 7.39 1.15 -14.25
C ALA A 194 7.70 0.79 -15.71
N GLY A 195 6.70 0.89 -16.60
CA GLY A 195 6.87 0.64 -18.02
C GLY A 195 7.89 1.59 -18.69
N LYS A 196 7.90 2.87 -18.28
CA LYS A 196 8.90 3.84 -18.73
C LYS A 196 10.31 3.44 -18.28
N ALA A 197 10.49 3.06 -17.02
CA ALA A 197 11.77 2.58 -16.51
C ALA A 197 12.25 1.34 -17.28
N ALA A 198 11.36 0.40 -17.57
CA ALA A 198 11.66 -0.78 -18.38
C ALA A 198 12.13 -0.41 -19.78
N ALA A 199 11.46 0.53 -20.45
CA ALA A 199 11.84 1.00 -21.78
C ALA A 199 13.22 1.70 -21.79
N GLU A 200 13.55 2.47 -20.74
CA GLU A 200 14.87 3.09 -20.59
C GLU A 200 15.98 2.04 -20.45
N ILE A 201 15.72 0.97 -19.67
CA ILE A 201 16.68 -0.16 -19.52
C ILE A 201 16.89 -0.87 -20.85
N LEU A 202 15.82 -1.21 -21.56
CA LEU A 202 15.90 -1.86 -22.88
C LEU A 202 16.59 -0.97 -23.94
N SER A 203 16.62 0.35 -23.70
CA SER A 203 17.38 1.29 -24.51
C SER A 203 18.86 1.42 -24.11
N GLY A 204 19.33 0.62 -23.13
CA GLY A 204 20.73 0.55 -22.70
C GLY A 204 21.08 1.34 -21.45
N LYS A 205 20.09 1.94 -20.74
CA LYS A 205 20.34 2.62 -19.47
C LYS A 205 20.43 1.60 -18.33
N LYS A 206 21.31 1.84 -17.37
CA LYS A 206 21.40 0.95 -16.19
C LYS A 206 20.23 1.22 -15.24
N ALA A 207 19.72 0.17 -14.60
CA ALA A 207 18.65 0.31 -13.62
C ALA A 207 19.04 1.25 -12.46
N SER A 208 20.31 1.20 -12.01
CA SER A 208 20.86 2.08 -10.97
C SER A 208 20.82 3.58 -11.31
N ASP A 209 20.78 3.92 -12.59
CA ASP A 209 20.76 5.31 -13.07
C ASP A 209 19.34 5.85 -13.27
N ILE A 210 18.33 5.01 -13.02
CA ILE A 210 16.91 5.35 -13.13
C ILE A 210 16.36 5.47 -11.72
N PRO A 211 15.97 6.68 -11.26
CA PRO A 211 15.39 6.85 -9.95
C PRO A 211 14.05 6.13 -9.86
N VAL A 212 13.74 5.60 -8.67
CA VAL A 212 12.42 5.04 -8.39
C VAL A 212 11.36 6.12 -8.56
N ALA A 213 10.36 5.83 -9.37
CA ALA A 213 9.25 6.75 -9.58
C ALA A 213 8.24 6.64 -8.43
N THR A 214 7.97 7.74 -7.76
CA THR A 214 6.86 7.85 -6.82
C THR A 214 5.72 8.60 -7.51
N VAL A 215 4.55 7.97 -7.61
CA VAL A 215 3.35 8.63 -8.10
C VAL A 215 2.75 9.42 -6.94
N THR A 216 2.78 10.75 -7.04
CA THR A 216 2.48 11.65 -5.92
C THR A 216 1.19 12.48 -6.11
N GLU A 217 0.53 12.39 -7.26
CA GLU A 217 -0.70 13.11 -7.51
C GLU A 217 -1.91 12.22 -7.21
N PRO A 218 -2.48 12.30 -5.98
CA PRO A 218 -3.65 11.51 -5.65
C PRO A 218 -4.90 12.10 -6.31
N HIS A 219 -5.78 11.22 -6.72
CA HIS A 219 -7.13 11.53 -7.13
C HIS A 219 -8.08 11.38 -5.94
N ASN A 220 -9.00 12.31 -5.76
CA ASN A 220 -10.06 12.22 -4.74
C ASN A 220 -11.28 11.53 -5.34
N TYR A 221 -11.77 10.51 -4.68
CA TYR A 221 -12.94 9.75 -5.07
C TYR A 221 -14.00 9.75 -3.97
#